data_8a9f0ea804917efa30320ef86535ff53
#
_entry.id   8a9f0ea804917efa30320ef86535ff53
#
_cell.length_a   1.000
_cell.length_b   1.000
_cell.length_c   1.000
_cell.angle_alpha   90.00
_cell.angle_beta   90.00
_cell.angle_gamma   90.00
#
_symmetry.space_group_name_H-M   'P 1'
#
loop_
_entity.id
_entity.type
_entity.pdbx_description
1 polymer ?
#
loop_
_entity_poly.entity_id
_entity_poly.type
_entity_poly.pdbx_seq_one_letter_code
_entity_poly.pdbx_strand_id
1 'polypeptide(L)'
;MEDAPVLYELNSDPEVMKYTGDSPFASVKEAEDFVRGYDHYRDYGYGRWSVVLRETGEFIGWCGLKFNESEQVDIGFRFFRKDWGKGYATESTRATLAYGFGELKMKEIIGRAAKANTASIRVLEKLGMEYWKEDTCKGIDDSAYYRIKRPV
;
A
#
# COMPACT_ATOMS: atom_id res chain seq x y z
N MET A 1 0.87 -17.04 5.81
CA MET A 1 -0.14 -18.08 5.48
C MET A 1 -1.45 -17.86 6.22
N GLU A 2 -1.38 -17.47 7.48
CA GLU A 2 -2.58 -17.19 8.29
C GLU A 2 -3.44 -16.07 7.72
N ASP A 3 -2.82 -15.10 7.02
CA ASP A 3 -3.53 -13.96 6.45
C ASP A 3 -4.11 -14.22 5.06
N ALA A 4 -3.87 -15.39 4.45
CA ALA A 4 -4.35 -15.66 3.10
C ALA A 4 -5.87 -15.59 2.95
N PRO A 5 -6.69 -16.15 3.87
CA PRO A 5 -8.15 -16.05 3.76
C PRO A 5 -8.65 -14.61 3.82
N VAL A 6 -8.10 -13.79 4.73
CA VAL A 6 -8.51 -12.39 4.86
C VAL A 6 -8.01 -11.54 3.70
N LEU A 7 -6.84 -11.87 3.15
CA LEU A 7 -6.31 -11.20 1.95
C LEU A 7 -7.21 -11.49 0.74
N TYR A 8 -7.65 -12.75 0.60
CA TYR A 8 -8.63 -13.12 -0.42
C TYR A 8 -9.92 -12.31 -0.27
N GLU A 9 -10.44 -12.22 0.95
CA GLU A 9 -11.65 -11.46 1.24
C GLU A 9 -11.48 -9.97 0.93
N LEU A 10 -10.36 -9.38 1.33
CA LEU A 10 -10.04 -7.97 1.06
C LEU A 10 -10.08 -7.67 -0.43
N ASN A 11 -9.44 -8.53 -1.24
CA ASN A 11 -9.36 -8.34 -2.68
C ASN A 11 -10.62 -8.77 -3.42
N SER A 12 -11.63 -9.27 -2.71
CA SER A 12 -12.91 -9.67 -3.30
C SER A 12 -13.93 -8.52 -3.33
N ASP A 13 -13.68 -7.42 -2.63
CA ASP A 13 -14.58 -6.27 -2.63
C ASP A 13 -14.30 -5.37 -3.84
N PRO A 14 -15.25 -5.24 -4.78
CA PRO A 14 -15.06 -4.39 -5.97
C PRO A 14 -14.73 -2.94 -5.65
N GLU A 15 -15.28 -2.40 -4.55
CA GLU A 15 -14.99 -1.03 -4.15
C GLU A 15 -13.55 -0.87 -3.67
N VAL A 16 -13.01 -1.87 -2.97
CA VAL A 16 -11.61 -1.88 -2.55
C VAL A 16 -10.69 -1.96 -3.77
N MET A 17 -11.04 -2.78 -4.75
CA MET A 17 -10.19 -3.04 -5.91
C MET A 17 -10.34 -2.02 -7.05
N LYS A 18 -11.30 -1.13 -6.96
CA LYS A 18 -11.72 -0.22 -8.03
C LYS A 18 -10.57 0.54 -8.72
N TYR A 19 -9.61 1.00 -7.95
CA TYR A 19 -8.51 1.83 -8.46
C TYR A 19 -7.13 1.17 -8.37
N THR A 20 -7.07 -0.14 -8.08
CA THR A 20 -5.79 -0.81 -7.82
C THR A 20 -5.07 -1.28 -9.08
N GLY A 21 -5.80 -1.51 -10.16
CA GLY A 21 -5.25 -2.14 -11.35
C GLY A 21 -4.97 -3.63 -11.18
N ASP A 22 -5.27 -4.19 -10.01
CA ASP A 22 -5.08 -5.62 -9.72
C ASP A 22 -6.37 -6.40 -9.95
N SER A 23 -6.24 -7.70 -10.21
CA SER A 23 -7.36 -8.61 -10.28
C SER A 23 -7.58 -9.28 -8.92
N PRO A 24 -8.83 -9.58 -8.53
CA PRO A 24 -9.06 -10.35 -7.31
C PRO A 24 -8.49 -11.76 -7.45
N PHE A 25 -8.17 -12.38 -6.31
CA PHE A 25 -7.75 -13.78 -6.32
C PHE A 25 -8.92 -14.67 -6.73
N ALA A 26 -8.63 -15.71 -7.51
CA ALA A 26 -9.64 -16.67 -7.93
C ALA A 26 -10.10 -17.58 -6.78
N SER A 27 -9.22 -17.78 -5.78
CA SER A 27 -9.49 -18.66 -4.65
C SER A 27 -8.58 -18.32 -3.47
N VAL A 28 -8.91 -18.88 -2.30
CA VAL A 28 -8.03 -18.76 -1.12
C VAL A 28 -6.68 -19.41 -1.40
N LYS A 29 -6.66 -20.51 -2.16
CA LYS A 29 -5.40 -21.15 -2.54
C LYS A 29 -4.50 -20.22 -3.35
N GLU A 30 -5.06 -19.45 -4.26
CA GLU A 30 -4.29 -18.47 -5.03
C GLU A 30 -3.71 -17.40 -4.12
N ALA A 31 -4.46 -16.96 -3.12
CA ALA A 31 -3.95 -16.02 -2.11
C ALA A 31 -2.84 -16.63 -1.28
N GLU A 32 -2.96 -17.92 -0.90
CA GLU A 32 -1.91 -18.64 -0.19
C GLU A 32 -0.63 -18.72 -1.02
N ASP A 33 -0.77 -19.05 -2.31
CA ASP A 33 0.37 -19.13 -3.23
C ASP A 33 1.05 -17.78 -3.38
N PHE A 34 0.28 -16.71 -3.42
CA PHE A 34 0.81 -15.34 -3.47
C PHE A 34 1.63 -15.02 -2.22
N VAL A 35 1.09 -15.31 -1.03
CA VAL A 35 1.78 -15.05 0.24
C VAL A 35 3.05 -15.89 0.34
N ARG A 36 2.96 -17.17 -0.06
CA ARG A 36 4.09 -18.08 -0.03
C ARG A 36 5.21 -17.64 -0.97
N GLY A 37 4.86 -17.11 -2.13
CA GLY A 37 5.80 -16.62 -3.14
C GLY A 37 6.25 -15.19 -2.95
N TYR A 38 5.82 -14.51 -1.88
CA TYR A 38 6.16 -13.12 -1.66
C TYR A 38 7.56 -13.00 -1.05
N ASP A 39 8.53 -12.69 -1.90
CA ASP A 39 9.94 -12.68 -1.56
C ASP A 39 10.54 -11.30 -1.26
N HIS A 40 9.72 -10.26 -1.32
CA HIS A 40 10.20 -8.88 -1.22
C HIS A 40 10.95 -8.58 0.08
N TYR A 41 10.50 -9.18 1.20
CA TYR A 41 11.19 -9.02 2.48
C TYR A 41 12.59 -9.62 2.44
N ARG A 42 12.73 -10.80 1.83
CA ARG A 42 14.01 -11.49 1.69
C ARG A 42 14.95 -10.70 0.77
N ASP A 43 14.43 -10.20 -0.35
CA ASP A 43 15.26 -9.57 -1.37
C ASP A 43 15.65 -8.13 -1.02
N TYR A 44 14.79 -7.40 -0.31
CA TYR A 44 14.98 -5.97 -0.04
C TYR A 44 14.96 -5.59 1.44
N GLY A 45 14.56 -6.50 2.31
CA GLY A 45 14.46 -6.23 3.75
C GLY A 45 13.22 -5.45 4.16
N TYR A 46 12.29 -5.21 3.25
CA TYR A 46 11.03 -4.55 3.52
C TYR A 46 9.96 -5.05 2.54
N GLY A 47 8.73 -4.63 2.73
CA GLY A 47 7.62 -5.02 1.87
C GLY A 47 6.30 -4.53 2.42
N ARG A 48 5.24 -5.25 2.08
CA ARG A 48 3.90 -4.98 2.57
C ARG A 48 3.68 -5.72 3.88
N TRP A 49 3.23 -5.01 4.90
CA TRP A 49 2.96 -5.57 6.23
C TRP A 49 1.47 -5.59 6.51
N SER A 50 1.02 -6.65 7.18
CA SER A 50 -0.35 -6.73 7.66
C SER A 50 -0.59 -5.65 8.71
N VAL A 51 -1.75 -4.99 8.63
CA VAL A 51 -2.18 -4.03 9.63
C VAL A 51 -3.27 -4.67 10.46
N VAL A 52 -3.07 -4.69 11.77
CA VAL A 52 -4.03 -5.28 12.71
C VAL A 52 -4.42 -4.26 13.76
N LEU A 53 -5.66 -4.36 14.24
CA LEU A 53 -6.10 -3.54 15.36
C LEU A 53 -5.42 -4.01 16.63
N ARG A 54 -4.79 -3.10 17.35
CA ARG A 54 -4.07 -3.42 18.58
C ARG A 54 -4.99 -4.04 19.62
N GLU A 55 -6.22 -3.55 19.74
CA GLU A 55 -7.18 -3.97 20.76
C GLU A 55 -7.72 -5.38 20.55
N THR A 56 -7.90 -5.79 19.30
CA THR A 56 -8.57 -7.06 18.97
C THR A 56 -7.70 -8.05 18.25
N GLY A 57 -6.59 -7.59 17.64
CA GLY A 57 -5.77 -8.42 16.75
C GLY A 57 -6.40 -8.66 15.39
N GLU A 58 -7.51 -8.01 15.08
CA GLU A 58 -8.20 -8.18 13.81
C GLU A 58 -7.39 -7.59 12.66
N PHE A 59 -7.21 -8.37 11.59
CA PHE A 59 -6.59 -7.92 10.35
C PHE A 59 -7.53 -6.93 9.65
N ILE A 60 -7.06 -5.73 9.34
CA ILE A 60 -7.87 -4.70 8.69
C ILE A 60 -7.34 -4.28 7.32
N GLY A 61 -6.18 -4.74 6.93
CA GLY A 61 -5.59 -4.40 5.64
C GLY A 61 -4.08 -4.57 5.64
N TRP A 62 -3.42 -3.93 4.68
CA TRP A 62 -1.97 -3.92 4.63
C TRP A 62 -1.45 -2.52 4.29
N CYS A 63 -0.20 -2.28 4.66
CA CYS A 63 0.51 -1.06 4.35
C CYS A 63 1.99 -1.39 4.22
N GLY A 64 2.69 -0.75 3.32
CA GLY A 64 4.11 -1.03 3.20
C GLY A 64 4.81 -0.31 2.08
N LEU A 65 6.03 -0.74 1.84
CA LEU A 65 6.93 -0.18 0.84
C LEU A 65 7.26 -1.25 -0.18
N LYS A 66 7.40 -0.84 -1.43
CA LYS A 66 7.71 -1.72 -2.54
C LYS A 66 8.75 -1.07 -3.45
N PHE A 67 9.75 -1.84 -3.86
CA PHE A 67 10.66 -1.44 -4.92
C PHE A 67 9.96 -1.74 -6.25
N ASN A 68 9.64 -0.70 -6.99
CA ASN A 68 8.77 -0.84 -8.17
C ASN A 68 9.54 -1.00 -9.47
N GLU A 69 8.81 -1.15 -10.58
CA GLU A 69 9.35 -1.35 -11.92
C GLU A 69 10.16 -0.16 -12.44
N SER A 70 10.01 1.01 -11.83
CA SER A 70 10.78 2.21 -12.18
C SER A 70 11.98 2.41 -11.25
N GLU A 71 12.35 1.38 -10.50
CA GLU A 71 13.46 1.40 -9.55
C GLU A 71 13.32 2.47 -8.46
N GLN A 72 12.09 2.68 -8.01
CA GLN A 72 11.75 3.62 -6.95
C GLN A 72 11.03 2.89 -5.83
N VAL A 73 11.14 3.41 -4.61
CA VAL A 73 10.40 2.86 -3.47
C VAL A 73 9.06 3.58 -3.40
N ASP A 74 7.97 2.83 -3.52
CA ASP A 74 6.66 3.41 -3.36
C ASP A 74 5.94 2.89 -2.13
N ILE A 75 5.12 3.76 -1.52
CA ILE A 75 4.28 3.43 -0.39
C ILE A 75 2.90 3.04 -0.90
N GLY A 76 2.36 1.96 -0.36
CA GLY A 76 1.03 1.48 -0.72
C GLY A 76 0.27 1.02 0.49
N PHE A 77 -1.05 0.97 0.35
CA PHE A 77 -1.93 0.51 1.41
C PHE A 77 -3.25 0.06 0.81
N ARG A 78 -3.93 -0.83 1.55
CA ARG A 78 -5.25 -1.33 1.17
C ARG A 78 -5.95 -1.77 2.44
N PHE A 79 -7.17 -1.27 2.65
CA PHE A 79 -7.96 -1.57 3.86
C PHE A 79 -9.36 -2.03 3.50
N PHE A 80 -9.96 -2.85 4.36
CA PHE A 80 -11.37 -3.20 4.23
C PHE A 80 -12.22 -1.94 4.25
N ARG A 81 -13.27 -1.93 3.43
CA ARG A 81 -14.17 -0.77 3.30
C ARG A 81 -14.78 -0.34 4.64
N LYS A 82 -15.11 -1.31 5.51
CA LYS A 82 -15.68 -1.03 6.85
C LYS A 82 -14.73 -0.20 7.73
N ASP A 83 -13.44 -0.22 7.43
CA ASP A 83 -12.41 0.49 8.20
C ASP A 83 -11.97 1.81 7.59
N TRP A 84 -12.58 2.20 6.47
CA TRP A 84 -12.28 3.48 5.84
C TRP A 84 -12.82 4.65 6.69
N GLY A 85 -12.19 5.80 6.56
CA GLY A 85 -12.63 7.03 7.23
C GLY A 85 -12.32 7.10 8.72
N LYS A 86 -11.49 6.19 9.22
CA LYS A 86 -11.11 6.12 10.65
C LYS A 86 -9.67 6.56 10.91
N GLY A 87 -8.95 6.98 9.88
CA GLY A 87 -7.57 7.44 10.00
C GLY A 87 -6.53 6.34 10.02
N TYR A 88 -6.89 5.08 9.84
CA TYR A 88 -5.95 3.96 9.86
C TYR A 88 -4.91 4.03 8.74
N ALA A 89 -5.34 4.42 7.54
CA ALA A 89 -4.42 4.58 6.41
C ALA A 89 -3.36 5.65 6.71
N THR A 90 -3.78 6.79 7.22
CA THR A 90 -2.85 7.89 7.54
C THR A 90 -1.90 7.48 8.66
N GLU A 91 -2.41 6.84 9.72
CA GLU A 91 -1.58 6.39 10.85
C GLU A 91 -0.54 5.38 10.42
N SER A 92 -0.96 4.33 9.69
CA SER A 92 -0.05 3.27 9.27
C SER A 92 0.97 3.75 8.23
N THR A 93 0.56 4.59 7.30
CA THR A 93 1.49 5.13 6.28
C THR A 93 2.49 6.09 6.90
N ARG A 94 2.07 6.87 7.88
CA ARG A 94 2.99 7.76 8.61
C ARG A 94 4.07 6.96 9.33
N ALA A 95 3.69 5.87 10.00
CA ALA A 95 4.63 4.96 10.64
C ALA A 95 5.56 4.29 9.62
N THR A 96 5.02 3.91 8.47
CA THR A 96 5.79 3.30 7.37
C THR A 96 6.83 4.26 6.82
N LEU A 97 6.49 5.54 6.61
CA LEU A 97 7.45 6.55 6.19
C LEU A 97 8.56 6.74 7.21
N ALA A 98 8.21 6.82 8.49
CA ALA A 98 9.19 6.99 9.55
C ALA A 98 10.18 5.82 9.58
N TYR A 99 9.69 4.60 9.39
CA TYR A 99 10.53 3.40 9.31
C TYR A 99 11.43 3.44 8.07
N GLY A 100 10.87 3.80 6.92
CA GLY A 100 11.62 3.88 5.66
C GLY A 100 12.77 4.87 5.73
N PHE A 101 12.53 6.05 6.27
CA PHE A 101 13.57 7.06 6.40
C PHE A 101 14.52 6.80 7.55
N GLY A 102 14.01 6.33 8.69
CA GLY A 102 14.79 6.13 9.90
C GLY A 102 15.62 4.85 9.89
N GLU A 103 14.96 3.70 9.79
CA GLU A 103 15.62 2.39 9.88
C GLU A 103 16.20 1.94 8.53
N LEU A 104 15.46 2.13 7.44
CA LEU A 104 15.89 1.68 6.12
C LEU A 104 16.78 2.70 5.40
N LYS A 105 16.89 3.91 5.94
CA LYS A 105 17.75 4.98 5.40
C LYS A 105 17.44 5.35 3.95
N MET A 106 16.19 5.23 3.54
CA MET A 106 15.76 5.62 2.21
C MET A 106 15.88 7.12 2.02
N LYS A 107 16.19 7.56 0.80
CA LYS A 107 16.34 8.98 0.48
C LYS A 107 15.05 9.61 0.00
N GLU A 108 14.24 8.84 -0.70
CA GLU A 108 12.99 9.30 -1.28
C GLU A 108 11.98 8.16 -1.31
N ILE A 109 10.73 8.47 -1.06
CA ILE A 109 9.61 7.54 -1.18
C ILE A 109 8.54 8.20 -2.04
N ILE A 110 8.01 7.46 -3.01
CA ILE A 110 6.93 7.95 -3.86
C ILE A 110 5.61 7.29 -3.46
N GLY A 111 4.52 7.90 -3.91
CA GLY A 111 3.18 7.31 -3.80
C GLY A 111 2.46 7.51 -5.12
N ARG A 112 1.66 6.53 -5.50
CA ARG A 112 0.91 6.57 -6.77
C ARG A 112 -0.54 6.25 -6.48
N ALA A 113 -1.44 7.01 -7.10
CA ALA A 113 -2.88 6.77 -6.97
C ALA A 113 -3.59 7.21 -8.24
N ALA A 114 -4.66 6.49 -8.62
CA ALA A 114 -5.51 6.95 -9.70
C ALA A 114 -6.07 8.33 -9.34
N LYS A 115 -6.13 9.25 -10.30
CA LYS A 115 -6.63 10.62 -10.05
C LYS A 115 -8.03 10.63 -9.46
N ALA A 116 -8.87 9.68 -9.86
CA ALA A 116 -10.22 9.55 -9.33
C ALA A 116 -10.26 9.04 -7.88
N ASN A 117 -9.18 8.46 -7.39
CA ASN A 117 -9.09 7.95 -6.02
C ASN A 117 -8.69 9.07 -5.06
N THR A 118 -9.63 9.98 -4.80
CA THR A 118 -9.39 11.17 -3.99
C THR A 118 -9.04 10.83 -2.55
N ALA A 119 -9.57 9.73 -2.01
CA ALA A 119 -9.27 9.30 -0.64
C ALA A 119 -7.80 8.96 -0.46
N SER A 120 -7.22 8.20 -1.41
CA SER A 120 -5.79 7.86 -1.36
C SER A 120 -4.92 9.09 -1.57
N ILE A 121 -5.30 9.98 -2.47
CA ILE A 121 -4.57 11.22 -2.71
C ILE A 121 -4.53 12.07 -1.43
N ARG A 122 -5.64 12.16 -0.70
CA ARG A 122 -5.67 12.89 0.57
C ARG A 122 -4.71 12.29 1.60
N VAL A 123 -4.60 10.97 1.65
CA VAL A 123 -3.64 10.32 2.54
C VAL A 123 -2.21 10.74 2.18
N LEU A 124 -1.86 10.68 0.90
CA LEU A 124 -0.52 11.09 0.45
C LEU A 124 -0.23 12.56 0.81
N GLU A 125 -1.21 13.44 0.61
CA GLU A 125 -1.07 14.85 0.95
C GLU A 125 -0.90 15.08 2.46
N LYS A 126 -1.67 14.33 3.27
CA LYS A 126 -1.55 14.42 4.74
C LYS A 126 -0.19 13.95 5.26
N LEU A 127 0.49 13.10 4.51
CA LEU A 127 1.84 12.65 4.84
C LEU A 127 2.90 13.70 4.55
N GLY A 128 2.53 14.80 3.88
CA GLY A 128 3.47 15.82 3.44
C GLY A 128 4.09 15.53 2.10
N MET A 129 3.57 14.56 1.37
CA MET A 129 4.05 14.26 0.02
C MET A 129 3.59 15.33 -0.96
N GLU A 130 4.45 15.66 -1.90
CA GLU A 130 4.18 16.69 -2.89
C GLU A 130 3.86 16.07 -4.24
N TYR A 131 2.92 16.66 -4.97
CA TYR A 131 2.59 16.25 -6.33
C TYR A 131 3.83 16.35 -7.20
N TRP A 132 4.06 15.31 -7.99
CA TRP A 132 5.24 15.23 -8.85
C TRP A 132 4.88 15.21 -10.33
N LYS A 133 4.03 14.27 -10.76
CA LYS A 133 3.67 14.11 -12.18
C LYS A 133 2.44 13.23 -12.34
N GLU A 134 1.93 13.19 -13.57
CA GLU A 134 0.93 12.22 -14.00
C GLU A 134 1.61 11.19 -14.88
N ASP A 135 1.19 9.93 -14.79
CA ASP A 135 1.72 8.86 -15.62
C ASP A 135 0.79 7.65 -15.52
N THR A 136 1.14 6.59 -16.26
CA THR A 136 0.44 5.31 -16.18
C THR A 136 0.97 4.51 -15.00
N CYS A 137 0.06 3.88 -14.25
CA CYS A 137 0.41 2.96 -13.17
C CYS A 137 -0.47 1.73 -13.30
N LYS A 138 0.13 0.56 -13.50
CA LYS A 138 -0.59 -0.73 -13.64
C LYS A 138 -1.72 -0.67 -14.68
N GLY A 139 -1.48 0.00 -15.80
CA GLY A 139 -2.48 0.15 -16.86
C GLY A 139 -3.53 1.23 -16.60
N ILE A 140 -3.43 1.97 -15.51
CA ILE A 140 -4.30 3.10 -15.20
C ILE A 140 -3.61 4.37 -15.72
N ASP A 141 -4.14 4.92 -16.82
CA ASP A 141 -3.49 6.04 -17.52
C ASP A 141 -3.45 7.33 -16.71
N ASP A 142 -4.51 7.62 -15.96
CA ASP A 142 -4.64 8.87 -15.21
C ASP A 142 -4.24 8.65 -13.73
N SER A 143 -2.97 8.37 -13.50
CA SER A 143 -2.45 8.25 -12.14
C SER A 143 -1.61 9.45 -11.75
N ALA A 144 -1.81 9.92 -10.52
CA ALA A 144 -1.03 11.00 -9.94
C ALA A 144 0.11 10.40 -9.12
N TYR A 145 1.29 10.96 -9.32
CA TYR A 145 2.51 10.56 -8.61
C TYR A 145 2.87 11.64 -7.60
N TYR A 146 3.15 11.22 -6.38
CA TYR A 146 3.57 12.08 -5.27
C TYR A 146 4.93 11.60 -4.78
N ARG A 147 5.68 12.48 -4.16
CA ARG A 147 7.00 12.11 -3.60
C ARG A 147 7.30 12.90 -2.35
N ILE A 148 8.15 12.29 -1.52
CA ILE A 148 8.67 12.94 -0.31
C ILE A 148 10.13 12.49 -0.13
N LYS A 149 11.01 13.45 0.13
CA LYS A 149 12.42 13.18 0.41
C LYS A 149 12.64 13.11 1.91
N ARG A 150 13.65 12.34 2.31
CA ARG A 150 14.00 12.23 3.71
C ARG A 150 14.31 13.61 4.28
N PRO A 151 13.71 13.99 5.42
CA PRO A 151 14.04 15.25 6.07
C PRO A 151 15.53 15.31 6.44
N VAL A 152 16.10 16.49 6.29
CA VAL A 152 17.52 16.73 6.59
C VAL A 152 17.72 16.91 8.09
#